data_6e0e7fd5fc751bbb9bfc29730bd4a4aa
#
_entry.id   6e0e7fd5fc751bbb9bfc29730bd4a4aa
#
_cell.length_a   1.000
_cell.length_b   1.000
_cell.length_c   1.000
_cell.angle_alpha   90.00
_cell.angle_beta   90.00
_cell.angle_gamma   90.00
#
_symmetry.space_group_name_H-M   'P 1'
#
loop_
_entity.id
_entity.type
_entity.pdbx_description
1 polymer ?
#
loop_
_entity_poly.entity_id
_entity_poly.type
_entity_poly.pdbx_seq_one_letter_code
_entity_poly.pdbx_strand_id
1 'polypeptide(L)'
;MAEPRTILGIDPGLANTGWGVVRQDGPRMECVAYGCVSTPAGAELSQRLAKIHEQISAVISRFEPVCLGIETVWFGQNITAAFATGQARGAALVACAQHGLSVGEFTPRQIKMAVVGTGSADKAQVQYMVKKLLNLQVEPKPDHASDALAAAICYTTHEGFG
;
A
#
# COMPACT_ATOMS: atom_id res chain seq x y z
N MET A 1 -4.75 -26.29 -3.43
CA MET A 1 -3.85 -25.17 -3.75
C MET A 1 -4.66 -23.89 -3.92
N ALA A 2 -4.21 -22.82 -3.31
CA ALA A 2 -4.90 -21.53 -3.47
C ALA A 2 -4.72 -21.02 -4.90
N GLU A 3 -5.76 -20.41 -5.45
CA GLU A 3 -5.66 -19.76 -6.74
C GLU A 3 -4.78 -18.51 -6.65
N PRO A 4 -4.11 -18.14 -7.75
CA PRO A 4 -3.39 -16.87 -7.79
C PRO A 4 -4.31 -15.70 -7.48
N ARG A 5 -3.80 -14.70 -6.74
CA ARG A 5 -4.57 -13.51 -6.41
C ARG A 5 -3.72 -12.26 -6.58
N THR A 6 -4.39 -11.17 -6.86
CA THR A 6 -3.77 -9.85 -7.01
C THR A 6 -4.10 -9.01 -5.79
N ILE A 7 -3.08 -8.42 -5.19
CA ILE A 7 -3.15 -7.68 -3.94
C ILE A 7 -2.70 -6.25 -4.18
N LEU A 8 -3.52 -5.29 -3.75
CA LEU A 8 -3.16 -3.87 -3.76
C LEU A 8 -2.57 -3.49 -2.41
N GLY A 9 -1.46 -2.78 -2.42
CA GLY A 9 -0.93 -2.11 -1.24
C GLY A 9 -1.07 -0.60 -1.41
N ILE A 10 -1.33 0.10 -0.32
CA ILE A 10 -1.43 1.57 -0.34
C ILE A 10 -0.65 2.14 0.84
N ASP A 11 0.14 3.19 0.56
CA ASP A 11 0.79 4.03 1.56
C ASP A 11 0.15 5.42 1.48
N PRO A 12 -0.86 5.71 2.33
CA PRO A 12 -1.63 6.94 2.22
C PRO A 12 -0.83 8.18 2.61
N GLY A 13 -0.96 9.23 1.82
CA GLY A 13 -0.45 10.55 2.13
C GLY A 13 -1.14 11.58 1.28
N LEU A 14 -1.44 12.75 1.83
CA LEU A 14 -2.18 13.79 1.11
C LEU A 14 -1.36 14.33 -0.06
N ALA A 15 -0.08 14.62 0.15
CA ALA A 15 0.81 15.08 -0.92
C ALA A 15 1.17 13.95 -1.88
N ASN A 16 1.39 12.74 -1.34
CA ASN A 16 1.80 11.57 -2.10
C ASN A 16 1.15 10.33 -1.51
N THR A 17 0.35 9.64 -2.31
CA THR A 17 -0.20 8.33 -1.94
C THR A 17 0.48 7.28 -2.82
N GLY A 18 1.31 6.44 -2.21
CA GLY A 18 1.93 5.33 -2.91
C GLY A 18 0.96 4.18 -3.10
N TRP A 19 1.10 3.47 -4.21
CA TRP A 19 0.36 2.24 -4.45
C TRP A 19 1.26 1.20 -5.10
N GLY A 20 0.95 -0.06 -4.87
CA GLY A 20 1.65 -1.16 -5.49
C GLY A 20 0.73 -2.35 -5.65
N VAL A 21 0.96 -3.12 -6.70
CA VAL A 21 0.14 -4.28 -7.04
C VAL A 21 1.05 -5.51 -7.10
N VAL A 22 0.73 -6.51 -6.29
CA VAL A 22 1.48 -7.76 -6.18
C VAL A 22 0.57 -8.91 -6.57
N ARG A 23 1.09 -9.80 -7.42
CA ARG A 23 0.44 -11.06 -7.72
C ARG A 23 1.08 -12.16 -6.88
N GLN A 24 0.25 -12.89 -6.17
CA GLN A 24 0.67 -14.03 -5.38
C GLN A 24 0.17 -15.33 -6.01
N ASP A 25 1.08 -16.27 -6.22
CA ASP A 25 0.77 -17.59 -6.73
C ASP A 25 1.50 -18.61 -5.84
N GLY A 26 0.79 -19.13 -4.82
CA GLY A 26 1.41 -19.94 -3.79
C GLY A 26 2.50 -19.17 -3.07
N PRO A 27 3.73 -19.72 -2.96
CA PRO A 27 4.83 -19.00 -2.32
C PRO A 27 5.48 -17.95 -3.21
N ARG A 28 5.10 -17.88 -4.48
CA ARG A 28 5.69 -16.93 -5.43
C ARG A 28 4.95 -15.60 -5.39
N MET A 29 5.72 -14.52 -5.42
CA MET A 29 5.19 -13.16 -5.52
C MET A 29 5.90 -12.44 -6.65
N GLU A 30 5.14 -11.63 -7.38
CA GLU A 30 5.73 -10.76 -8.39
C GLU A 30 5.07 -9.39 -8.36
N CYS A 31 5.83 -8.36 -8.69
CA CYS A 31 5.31 -7.01 -8.81
C CYS A 31 4.64 -6.85 -10.18
N VAL A 32 3.35 -6.50 -10.17
CA VAL A 32 2.62 -6.22 -11.41
C VAL A 32 2.85 -4.78 -11.83
N ALA A 33 2.73 -3.85 -10.88
CA ALA A 33 2.88 -2.42 -11.12
C ALA A 33 3.03 -1.67 -9.80
N TYR A 34 3.50 -0.45 -9.86
CA TYR A 34 3.50 0.47 -8.72
C TYR A 34 3.54 1.90 -9.21
N GLY A 35 3.20 2.82 -8.34
CA GLY A 35 3.20 4.23 -8.65
C GLY A 35 2.87 5.09 -7.45
N CYS A 36 2.61 6.35 -7.73
CA CYS A 36 2.30 7.34 -6.71
C CYS A 36 1.29 8.35 -7.24
N VAL A 37 0.29 8.65 -6.43
CA VAL A 37 -0.65 9.74 -6.69
C VAL A 37 -0.14 10.97 -5.97
N SER A 38 0.17 12.03 -6.72
CA SER A 38 0.64 13.29 -6.15
C SER A 38 -0.44 14.37 -6.27
N THR A 39 -0.64 15.14 -5.21
CA THR A 39 -1.57 16.27 -5.21
C THR A 39 -0.84 17.55 -4.80
N PRO A 40 -1.11 18.69 -5.48
CA PRO A 40 -0.41 19.93 -5.17
C PRO A 40 -0.88 20.54 -3.84
N ALA A 41 0.07 21.06 -3.05
CA ALA A 41 -0.22 21.63 -1.73
C ALA A 41 -1.17 22.84 -1.78
N GLY A 42 -1.17 23.57 -2.88
CA GLY A 42 -2.04 24.75 -3.06
C GLY A 42 -3.45 24.46 -3.51
N ALA A 43 -3.77 23.20 -3.86
CA ALA A 43 -5.11 22.84 -4.29
C ALA A 43 -6.05 22.66 -3.09
N GLU A 44 -7.35 22.81 -3.33
CA GLU A 44 -8.36 22.60 -2.29
C GLU A 44 -8.34 21.15 -1.82
N LEU A 45 -8.56 20.94 -0.52
CA LEU A 45 -8.55 19.61 0.09
C LEU A 45 -9.52 18.66 -0.61
N SER A 46 -10.74 19.10 -0.89
CA SER A 46 -11.74 18.28 -1.55
C SER A 46 -11.26 17.79 -2.94
N GLN A 47 -10.59 18.64 -3.69
CA GLN A 47 -10.03 18.30 -5.00
C GLN A 47 -8.87 17.32 -4.88
N ARG A 48 -8.02 17.52 -3.86
CA ARG A 48 -6.90 16.59 -3.59
C ARG A 48 -7.42 15.20 -3.26
N LEU A 49 -8.42 15.11 -2.37
CA LEU A 49 -9.01 13.82 -1.99
C LEU A 49 -9.75 13.17 -3.17
N ALA A 50 -10.44 13.94 -3.98
CA ALA A 50 -11.10 13.43 -5.18
C ALA A 50 -10.09 12.82 -6.16
N LYS A 51 -8.93 13.45 -6.33
CA LYS A 51 -7.87 12.94 -7.20
C LYS A 51 -7.32 11.60 -6.68
N ILE A 52 -7.09 11.49 -5.36
CA ILE A 52 -6.63 10.24 -4.76
C ILE A 52 -7.66 9.13 -5.00
N HIS A 53 -8.92 9.40 -4.71
CA HIS A 53 -10.01 8.44 -4.93
C HIS A 53 -10.08 8.01 -6.39
N GLU A 54 -10.05 8.97 -7.31
CA GLU A 54 -10.17 8.70 -8.75
C GLU A 54 -9.00 7.86 -9.27
N GLN A 55 -7.77 8.20 -8.89
CA GLN A 55 -6.60 7.49 -9.38
C GLN A 55 -6.46 6.11 -8.77
N ILE A 56 -6.78 5.93 -7.49
CA ILE A 56 -6.80 4.61 -6.87
C ILE A 56 -7.92 3.75 -7.51
N SER A 57 -9.08 4.33 -7.77
CA SER A 57 -10.15 3.62 -8.49
C SER A 57 -9.68 3.16 -9.87
N ALA A 58 -8.92 3.99 -10.59
CA ALA A 58 -8.37 3.62 -11.89
C ALA A 58 -7.37 2.46 -11.80
N VAL A 59 -6.53 2.45 -10.76
CA VAL A 59 -5.59 1.34 -10.49
C VAL A 59 -6.39 0.05 -10.25
N ILE A 60 -7.42 0.12 -9.41
CA ILE A 60 -8.25 -1.05 -9.10
C ILE A 60 -8.92 -1.59 -10.36
N SER A 61 -9.49 -0.71 -11.18
CA SER A 61 -10.15 -1.11 -12.42
C SER A 61 -9.18 -1.75 -13.40
N ARG A 62 -7.94 -1.26 -13.46
CA ARG A 62 -6.93 -1.76 -14.40
C ARG A 62 -6.37 -3.11 -13.99
N PHE A 63 -6.03 -3.29 -12.72
CA PHE A 63 -5.30 -4.47 -12.25
C PHE A 63 -6.20 -5.49 -11.54
N GLU A 64 -7.42 -5.12 -11.22
CA GLU A 64 -8.44 -5.99 -10.63
C GLU A 64 -7.96 -6.73 -9.37
N PRO A 65 -7.34 -6.02 -8.38
CA PRO A 65 -6.99 -6.67 -7.13
C PRO A 65 -8.24 -7.09 -6.37
N VAL A 66 -8.11 -8.14 -5.57
CA VAL A 66 -9.23 -8.66 -4.76
C VAL A 66 -9.14 -8.24 -3.30
N CYS A 67 -7.98 -7.72 -2.89
CA CYS A 67 -7.76 -7.29 -1.50
C CYS A 67 -6.76 -6.15 -1.43
N LEU A 68 -6.79 -5.45 -0.29
CA LEU A 68 -5.91 -4.33 0.04
C LEU A 68 -5.14 -4.63 1.31
N GLY A 69 -3.82 -4.43 1.28
CA GLY A 69 -2.99 -4.32 2.48
C GLY A 69 -2.65 -2.86 2.73
N ILE A 70 -2.89 -2.38 3.93
CA ILE A 70 -2.65 -0.99 4.30
C ILE A 70 -2.13 -0.90 5.73
N GLU A 71 -1.16 0.02 5.95
CA GLU A 71 -0.63 0.25 7.27
C GLU A 71 -1.60 1.02 8.14
N THR A 72 -1.66 0.69 9.43
CA THR A 72 -2.47 1.43 10.40
C THR A 72 -1.91 2.83 10.62
N VAL A 73 -2.80 3.80 10.83
CA VAL A 73 -2.41 5.18 11.14
C VAL A 73 -2.13 5.29 12.65
N TRP A 74 -0.96 5.87 12.99
CA TRP A 74 -0.60 6.19 14.36
C TRP A 74 -0.66 7.68 14.59
N PHE A 75 -1.24 8.08 15.71
CA PHE A 75 -1.17 9.45 16.17
C PHE A 75 0.20 9.68 16.84
N GLY A 76 1.15 10.16 16.06
CA GLY A 76 2.46 10.55 16.57
C GLY A 76 2.42 11.96 17.16
N GLN A 77 3.60 12.57 17.29
CA GLN A 77 3.74 13.92 17.83
C GLN A 77 3.16 14.99 16.88
N ASN A 78 3.12 14.71 15.58
CA ASN A 78 2.60 15.64 14.58
C ASN A 78 1.15 15.30 14.23
N ILE A 79 0.22 15.93 14.95
CA ILE A 79 -1.23 15.72 14.77
C ILE A 79 -1.69 16.17 13.38
N THR A 80 -1.15 17.29 12.89
CA THR A 80 -1.51 17.81 11.56
C THR A 80 -1.16 16.82 10.46
N ALA A 81 0.02 16.24 10.51
CA ALA A 81 0.44 15.24 9.52
C ALA A 81 -0.41 13.97 9.61
N ALA A 82 -0.72 13.51 10.82
CA ALA A 82 -1.58 12.34 11.04
C ALA A 82 -2.99 12.59 10.52
N PHE A 83 -3.52 13.79 10.70
CA PHE A 83 -4.84 14.17 10.22
C PHE A 83 -4.89 14.14 8.68
N ALA A 84 -3.88 14.73 8.02
CA ALA A 84 -3.78 14.73 6.57
C ALA A 84 -3.66 13.31 5.99
N THR A 85 -2.86 12.47 6.63
CA THR A 85 -2.71 11.05 6.26
C THR A 85 -4.04 10.32 6.40
N GLY A 86 -4.77 10.56 7.50
CA GLY A 86 -6.08 9.95 7.73
C GLY A 86 -7.10 10.33 6.68
N GLN A 87 -7.09 11.59 6.21
CA GLN A 87 -7.98 12.05 5.14
C GLN A 87 -7.67 11.33 3.82
N ALA A 88 -6.40 11.28 3.43
CA ALA A 88 -5.97 10.55 2.23
C ALA A 88 -6.30 9.06 2.32
N ARG A 89 -6.08 8.46 3.49
CA ARG A 89 -6.43 7.07 3.78
C ARG A 89 -7.93 6.82 3.57
N GLY A 90 -8.79 7.74 4.05
CA GLY A 90 -10.22 7.63 3.87
C GLY A 90 -10.63 7.60 2.40
N ALA A 91 -10.06 8.49 1.60
CA ALA A 91 -10.34 8.53 0.15
C ALA A 91 -9.95 7.21 -0.54
N ALA A 92 -8.78 6.66 -0.19
CA ALA A 92 -8.32 5.38 -0.75
C ALA A 92 -9.20 4.21 -0.30
N LEU A 93 -9.59 4.17 0.97
CA LEU A 93 -10.45 3.11 1.51
C LEU A 93 -11.84 3.10 0.87
N VAL A 94 -12.41 4.28 0.61
CA VAL A 94 -13.70 4.37 -0.08
C VAL A 94 -13.60 3.79 -1.49
N ALA A 95 -12.53 4.09 -2.22
CA ALA A 95 -12.31 3.51 -3.55
C ALA A 95 -12.25 1.98 -3.47
N CYS A 96 -11.53 1.44 -2.50
CA CYS A 96 -11.42 -0.01 -2.31
C CYS A 96 -12.77 -0.65 -1.95
N ALA A 97 -13.52 -0.03 -1.06
CA ALA A 97 -14.83 -0.54 -0.65
C ALA A 97 -15.82 -0.55 -1.81
N GLN A 98 -15.81 0.49 -2.65
CA GLN A 98 -16.69 0.58 -3.81
C GLN A 98 -16.41 -0.50 -4.85
N HIS A 99 -15.19 -1.03 -4.86
CA HIS A 99 -14.80 -2.12 -5.76
C HIS A 99 -14.81 -3.50 -5.07
N GLY A 100 -15.28 -3.57 -3.84
CA GLY A 100 -15.46 -4.83 -3.14
C GLY A 100 -14.19 -5.50 -2.62
N LEU A 101 -13.10 -4.74 -2.42
CA LEU A 101 -11.87 -5.32 -1.90
C LEU A 101 -12.00 -5.66 -0.41
N SER A 102 -11.43 -6.81 -0.02
CA SER A 102 -11.21 -7.12 1.39
C SER A 102 -10.01 -6.30 1.89
N VAL A 103 -10.12 -5.70 3.08
CA VAL A 103 -9.08 -4.82 3.63
C VAL A 103 -8.38 -5.49 4.80
N GLY A 104 -7.05 -5.60 4.72
CA GLY A 104 -6.21 -6.01 5.83
C GLY A 104 -5.39 -4.81 6.33
N GLU A 105 -5.50 -4.52 7.61
CA GLU A 105 -4.76 -3.43 8.26
C GLU A 105 -3.62 -4.00 9.09
N PHE A 106 -2.43 -3.47 8.90
CA PHE A 106 -1.22 -3.99 9.54
C PHE A 106 -0.45 -2.88 10.23
N THR A 107 0.10 -3.18 11.40
CA THR A 107 0.99 -2.25 12.11
C THR A 107 2.33 -2.17 11.39
N PRO A 108 3.11 -1.09 11.61
CA PRO A 108 4.48 -1.01 11.07
C PRO A 108 5.34 -2.21 11.47
N ARG A 109 5.17 -2.70 12.69
CA ARG A 109 5.90 -3.88 13.18
C ARG A 109 5.52 -5.14 12.42
N GLN A 110 4.24 -5.35 12.14
CA GLN A 110 3.76 -6.50 11.35
C GLN A 110 4.33 -6.49 9.94
N ILE A 111 4.36 -5.30 9.32
CA ILE A 111 4.91 -5.15 7.96
C ILE A 111 6.41 -5.46 7.96
N LYS A 112 7.17 -4.92 8.91
CA LYS A 112 8.60 -5.20 9.02
C LYS A 112 8.87 -6.68 9.26
N MET A 113 8.10 -7.30 10.13
CA MET A 113 8.21 -8.74 10.40
C MET A 113 7.95 -9.57 9.15
N ALA A 114 6.91 -9.23 8.38
CA ALA A 114 6.55 -9.95 7.15
C ALA A 114 7.60 -9.79 6.05
N VAL A 115 8.16 -8.59 5.91
CA VAL A 115 9.08 -8.27 4.80
C VAL A 115 10.53 -8.64 5.13
N VAL A 116 11.00 -8.35 6.33
CA VAL A 116 12.40 -8.53 6.73
C VAL A 116 12.60 -9.72 7.67
N GLY A 117 11.58 -10.07 8.45
CA GLY A 117 11.68 -11.12 9.46
C GLY A 117 11.98 -10.60 10.86
N THR A 118 12.06 -9.29 11.05
CA THR A 118 12.22 -8.66 12.36
C THR A 118 11.43 -7.35 12.42
N GLY A 119 10.74 -7.13 13.55
CA GLY A 119 9.95 -5.92 13.75
C GLY A 119 10.78 -4.66 13.99
N SER A 120 12.10 -4.80 14.18
CA SER A 120 13.02 -3.69 14.38
C SER A 120 13.77 -3.25 13.12
N ALA A 121 13.39 -3.75 11.97
CA ALA A 121 14.04 -3.39 10.70
C ALA A 121 13.93 -1.89 10.43
N ASP A 122 14.99 -1.32 9.86
CA ASP A 122 14.97 0.06 9.40
C ASP A 122 14.37 0.18 7.99
N LYS A 123 14.16 1.42 7.56
CA LYS A 123 13.54 1.70 6.27
C LYS A 123 14.36 1.15 5.10
N ALA A 124 15.67 1.26 5.16
CA ALA A 124 16.57 0.77 4.10
C ALA A 124 16.49 -0.75 3.99
N GLN A 125 16.40 -1.45 5.11
CA GLN A 125 16.24 -2.92 5.11
C GLN A 125 14.92 -3.33 4.50
N VAL A 126 13.83 -2.62 4.82
CA VAL A 126 12.51 -2.91 4.23
C VAL A 126 12.54 -2.70 2.71
N GLN A 127 13.09 -1.58 2.24
CA GLN A 127 13.19 -1.28 0.81
C GLN A 127 14.03 -2.31 0.06
N TYR A 128 15.15 -2.71 0.66
CA TYR A 128 16.00 -3.75 0.08
C TYR A 128 15.25 -5.07 -0.06
N MET A 129 14.54 -5.48 0.99
CA MET A 129 13.82 -6.76 0.97
C MET A 129 12.61 -6.75 0.04
N VAL A 130 11.91 -5.62 -0.09
CA VAL A 130 10.84 -5.48 -1.09
C VAL A 130 11.39 -5.76 -2.49
N LYS A 131 12.53 -5.13 -2.82
CA LYS A 131 13.21 -5.36 -4.09
C LYS A 131 13.55 -6.83 -4.29
N LYS A 132 14.10 -7.48 -3.27
CA LYS A 132 14.51 -8.89 -3.35
C LYS A 132 13.32 -9.83 -3.47
N LEU A 133 12.32 -9.66 -2.62
CA LEU A 133 11.14 -10.56 -2.59
C LEU A 133 10.33 -10.48 -3.89
N LEU A 134 10.30 -9.33 -4.53
CA LEU A 134 9.59 -9.12 -5.78
C LEU A 134 10.49 -9.25 -7.01
N ASN A 135 11.75 -9.61 -6.82
CA ASN A 135 12.74 -9.82 -7.88
C ASN A 135 12.87 -8.60 -8.81
N LEU A 136 12.90 -7.40 -8.24
CA LEU A 136 13.06 -6.16 -8.99
C LEU A 136 14.54 -5.85 -9.19
N GLN A 137 14.90 -5.20 -10.30
CA GLN A 137 16.28 -4.81 -10.60
C GLN A 137 16.70 -3.57 -9.82
N VAL A 138 15.75 -2.67 -9.53
CA VAL A 138 15.98 -1.45 -8.77
C VAL A 138 14.91 -1.31 -7.68
N GLU A 139 15.26 -0.59 -6.62
CA GLU A 139 14.27 -0.27 -5.58
C GLU A 139 13.18 0.63 -6.17
N PRO A 140 11.88 0.35 -5.88
CA PRO A 140 10.80 1.19 -6.34
C PRO A 140 10.92 2.63 -5.84
N LYS A 141 10.64 3.58 -6.70
CA LYS A 141 10.63 5.02 -6.39
C LYS A 141 9.30 5.63 -6.83
N PRO A 142 8.79 6.62 -6.10
CA PRO A 142 9.32 7.15 -4.82
C PRO A 142 9.13 6.13 -3.68
N ASP A 143 9.69 6.42 -2.50
CA ASP A 143 9.64 5.54 -1.33
C ASP A 143 8.22 5.11 -0.96
N HIS A 144 7.23 5.97 -1.21
CA HIS A 144 5.82 5.66 -0.97
C HIS A 144 5.35 4.42 -1.74
N ALA A 145 5.86 4.22 -2.95
CA ALA A 145 5.53 3.04 -3.74
C ALA A 145 6.13 1.77 -3.11
N SER A 146 7.37 1.86 -2.62
CA SER A 146 8.01 0.75 -1.90
C SER A 146 7.26 0.40 -0.62
N ASP A 147 6.84 1.41 0.16
CA ASP A 147 6.06 1.20 1.38
C ASP A 147 4.71 0.54 1.07
N ALA A 148 4.08 0.95 -0.03
CA ALA A 148 2.82 0.34 -0.50
C ALA A 148 3.02 -1.14 -0.87
N LEU A 149 4.08 -1.45 -1.60
CA LEU A 149 4.41 -2.84 -1.94
C LEU A 149 4.70 -3.67 -0.69
N ALA A 150 5.35 -3.10 0.33
CA ALA A 150 5.59 -3.77 1.60
C ALA A 150 4.27 -4.15 2.29
N ALA A 151 3.27 -3.27 2.28
CA ALA A 151 1.95 -3.57 2.83
C ALA A 151 1.25 -4.70 2.05
N ALA A 152 1.37 -4.73 0.73
CA ALA A 152 0.85 -5.81 -0.09
C ALA A 152 1.53 -7.14 0.22
N ILE A 153 2.85 -7.15 0.39
CA ILE A 153 3.61 -8.35 0.78
C ILE A 153 3.13 -8.84 2.15
N CYS A 154 2.93 -7.94 3.10
CA CYS A 154 2.43 -8.30 4.43
C CYS A 154 1.08 -9.02 4.34
N TYR A 155 0.20 -8.58 3.45
CA TYR A 155 -1.09 -9.24 3.25
C TYR A 155 -0.91 -10.70 2.83
N THR A 156 0.11 -11.01 2.02
CA THR A 156 0.34 -12.39 1.55
C THR A 156 0.62 -13.36 2.70
N THR A 157 1.17 -12.87 3.81
CA THR A 157 1.53 -13.69 4.96
C THR A 157 0.38 -13.90 5.94
N HIS A 158 -0.75 -13.22 5.73
CA HIS A 158 -1.94 -13.29 6.59
C HIS A 158 -3.06 -14.07 5.91
N GLU A 159 -2.73 -15.17 5.26
CA GLU A 159 -3.71 -16.05 4.64
C GLU A 159 -4.56 -16.76 5.71
N GLY A 160 -5.86 -16.88 5.44
CA GLY A 160 -6.77 -17.55 6.33
C GLY A 160 -7.60 -16.60 7.19
N PHE A 161 -7.38 -15.31 7.11
CA PHE A 161 -8.33 -14.32 7.62
C PHE A 161 -9.32 -14.00 6.50
N GLY A 162 -10.05 -15.00 6.12
CA GLY A 162 -11.07 -14.86 5.10
C GLY A 162 -12.32 -14.18 5.64
#